data_a81b49d0945ca96c36dd291a7ad1301c
#
_entry.id   a81b49d0945ca96c36dd291a7ad1301c
#
_cell.length_a   1.000
_cell.length_b   1.000
_cell.length_c   1.000
_cell.angle_alpha   90.00
_cell.angle_beta   90.00
_cell.angle_gamma   90.00
#
_symmetry.space_group_name_H-M   'P 1'
#
loop_
_entity.id
_entity.type
_entity.pdbx_description
1 polymer ?
#
loop_
_entity_poly.entity_id
_entity_poly.type
_entity_poly.pdbx_seq_one_letter_code
_entity_poly.pdbx_strand_id
1 'polypeptide(L)'
;MLADLVNRSQPLARDARVLVLGGGYSGGHVTRLIRALGTTVRCSRRSLSSPGADLVFDSTAGLIPTSSDLDGITHVLSTIPPTAEGHDPVLTHLGSQLKKRSLTWVGYLSTTGVYGDQQGRWVSEDDPANPGQPRSQRR
;
A
#
# COMPACT_ATOMS: atom_id res chain seq x y z
N MET A 1 4.51 -20.63 -6.87
CA MET A 1 4.02 -19.24 -7.07
C MET A 1 4.92 -18.19 -6.44
N LEU A 2 5.16 -18.16 -5.11
CA LEU A 2 6.09 -17.18 -4.52
C LEU A 2 7.53 -17.34 -5.02
N ALA A 3 8.03 -18.59 -5.10
CA ALA A 3 9.36 -18.88 -5.63
C ALA A 3 9.53 -18.40 -7.07
N ASP A 4 8.52 -18.56 -7.91
CA ASP A 4 8.58 -18.10 -9.30
C ASP A 4 8.63 -16.57 -9.39
N LEU A 5 7.88 -15.87 -8.50
CA LEU A 5 7.92 -14.42 -8.41
C LEU A 5 9.30 -13.95 -7.94
N VAL A 6 9.87 -14.58 -6.92
CA VAL A 6 11.23 -14.27 -6.44
C VAL A 6 12.25 -14.43 -7.56
N ASN A 7 12.20 -15.54 -8.29
CA ASN A 7 13.15 -15.83 -9.37
C ASN A 7 13.04 -14.84 -10.55
N ARG A 8 11.88 -14.24 -10.75
CA ARG A 8 11.61 -13.28 -11.85
C ARG A 8 11.71 -11.82 -11.43
N SER A 9 11.89 -11.56 -10.15
CA SER A 9 11.97 -10.21 -9.58
C SER A 9 13.43 -9.85 -9.26
N GLN A 10 13.71 -8.56 -9.33
CA GLN A 10 15.00 -8.04 -8.87
C GLN A 10 14.85 -7.46 -7.47
N PRO A 11 15.82 -7.66 -6.57
CA PRO A 11 15.81 -7.03 -5.27
C PRO A 11 15.95 -5.51 -5.41
N LEU A 12 15.40 -4.79 -4.45
CA LEU A 12 15.63 -3.35 -4.30
C LEU A 12 17.08 -3.09 -3.84
N ALA A 13 17.48 -1.82 -3.85
CA ALA A 13 18.78 -1.40 -3.30
C ALA A 13 18.96 -1.91 -1.86
N ARG A 14 20.19 -2.18 -1.44
CA ARG A 14 20.50 -2.78 -0.12
C ARG A 14 20.04 -1.92 1.05
N ASP A 15 20.00 -0.61 0.89
CA ASP A 15 19.53 0.36 1.87
C ASP A 15 18.02 0.62 1.80
N ALA A 16 17.31 -0.03 0.87
CA ALA A 16 15.87 0.12 0.75
C ALA A 16 15.16 -0.38 2.01
N ARG A 17 14.25 0.44 2.51
CA ARG A 17 13.36 0.15 3.63
C ARG A 17 11.93 0.45 3.21
N VAL A 18 11.15 -0.60 3.08
CA VAL A 18 9.79 -0.54 2.55
C VAL A 18 8.77 -0.51 3.68
N LEU A 19 7.82 0.39 3.58
CA LEU A 19 6.64 0.41 4.44
C LEU A 19 5.39 0.10 3.59
N VAL A 20 4.70 -0.98 3.94
CA VAL A 20 3.41 -1.35 3.36
C VAL A 20 2.30 -0.96 4.33
N LEU A 21 1.52 0.04 3.97
CA LEU A 21 0.36 0.48 4.74
C LEU A 21 -0.88 -0.26 4.23
N GLY A 22 -1.39 -1.16 5.08
CA GLY A 22 -2.50 -2.04 4.73
C GLY A 22 -2.09 -3.45 4.33
N GLY A 23 -1.71 -4.29 5.30
CA GLY A 23 -1.32 -5.69 5.12
C GLY A 23 -2.48 -6.65 4.81
N GLY A 24 -3.53 -6.22 4.13
CA GLY A 24 -4.61 -7.07 3.63
C GLY A 24 -4.12 -8.11 2.62
N TYR A 25 -5.01 -8.56 1.74
CA TYR A 25 -4.65 -9.58 0.74
C TYR A 25 -3.43 -9.15 -0.10
N SER A 26 -3.57 -8.06 -0.87
CA SER A 26 -2.52 -7.60 -1.78
C SER A 26 -1.26 -7.12 -1.05
N GLY A 27 -1.43 -6.25 -0.02
CA GLY A 27 -0.29 -5.74 0.75
C GLY A 27 0.48 -6.85 1.46
N GLY A 28 -0.22 -7.87 1.97
CA GLY A 28 0.41 -9.05 2.57
C GLY A 28 1.21 -9.88 1.56
N HIS A 29 0.71 -10.04 0.34
CA HIS A 29 1.45 -10.73 -0.73
C HIS A 29 2.72 -9.97 -1.14
N VAL A 30 2.62 -8.65 -1.35
CA VAL A 30 3.76 -7.79 -1.66
C VAL A 30 4.80 -7.84 -0.55
N THR A 31 4.37 -7.74 0.71
CA THR A 31 5.27 -7.82 1.87
C THR A 31 6.05 -9.14 1.89
N ARG A 32 5.38 -10.27 1.63
CA ARG A 32 6.06 -11.58 1.59
C ARG A 32 7.08 -11.67 0.46
N LEU A 33 6.75 -11.13 -0.71
CA LEU A 33 7.68 -11.10 -1.85
C LEU A 33 8.92 -10.27 -1.52
N ILE A 34 8.73 -9.06 -1.01
CA ILE A 34 9.83 -8.16 -0.66
C ILE A 34 10.74 -8.79 0.40
N ARG A 35 10.18 -9.45 1.43
CA ARG A 35 10.95 -10.20 2.43
C ARG A 35 11.75 -11.33 1.81
N ALA A 36 11.13 -12.10 0.91
CA ALA A 36 11.78 -13.22 0.23
C ALA A 36 12.94 -12.75 -0.68
N LEU A 37 12.90 -11.51 -1.16
CA LEU A 37 13.98 -10.87 -1.90
C LEU A 37 15.09 -10.29 -0.99
N GLY A 38 14.97 -10.45 0.34
CA GLY A 38 15.97 -9.99 1.30
C GLY A 38 15.90 -8.50 1.63
N THR A 39 14.86 -7.78 1.16
CA THR A 39 14.69 -6.35 1.45
C THR A 39 13.97 -6.14 2.78
N THR A 40 14.43 -5.17 3.57
CA THR A 40 13.76 -4.77 4.82
C THR A 40 12.37 -4.22 4.51
N VAL A 41 11.34 -4.83 5.08
CA VAL A 41 9.95 -4.39 4.90
C VAL A 41 9.16 -4.52 6.20
N ARG A 42 8.37 -3.50 6.50
CA ARG A 42 7.38 -3.50 7.59
C ARG A 42 5.98 -3.35 7.01
N CYS A 43 5.03 -4.00 7.64
CA CYS A 43 3.64 -4.02 7.17
C CYS A 43 2.68 -3.62 8.29
N SER A 44 1.78 -2.68 8.02
CA SER A 44 0.77 -2.29 8.99
C SER A 44 -0.50 -3.14 8.87
N ARG A 45 -1.11 -3.37 10.03
CA ARG A 45 -2.46 -3.94 10.19
C ARG A 45 -3.24 -3.11 11.19
N ARG A 46 -4.55 -3.31 11.30
CA ARG A 46 -5.37 -2.65 12.33
C ARG A 46 -5.08 -3.17 13.74
N SER A 47 -4.48 -4.34 13.88
CA SER A 47 -4.08 -4.93 15.15
C SER A 47 -2.77 -5.68 15.00
N LEU A 48 -1.91 -5.65 16.05
CA LEU A 48 -0.69 -6.47 16.11
C LEU A 48 -0.99 -7.98 16.22
N SER A 49 -2.17 -8.36 16.68
CA SER A 49 -2.59 -9.77 16.69
C SER A 49 -2.90 -10.32 15.29
N SER A 50 -3.02 -9.44 14.29
CA SER A 50 -3.23 -9.87 12.90
C SER A 50 -1.95 -10.49 12.33
N PRO A 51 -2.02 -11.63 11.63
CA PRO A 51 -0.85 -12.26 11.04
C PRO A 51 -0.09 -11.31 10.11
N GLY A 52 1.24 -11.23 10.30
CA GLY A 52 2.12 -10.40 9.50
C GLY A 52 2.10 -8.90 9.82
N ALA A 53 1.52 -8.50 10.95
CA ALA A 53 1.59 -7.13 11.44
C ALA A 53 2.95 -6.84 12.05
N ASP A 54 3.61 -5.80 11.56
CA ASP A 54 4.86 -5.25 12.14
C ASP A 54 4.57 -3.95 12.90
N LEU A 55 3.49 -3.26 12.55
CA LEU A 55 2.98 -2.06 13.22
C LEU A 55 1.47 -1.92 13.06
N VAL A 56 0.89 -1.07 13.90
CA VAL A 56 -0.55 -0.78 13.84
C VAL A 56 -0.82 0.48 13.04
N PHE A 57 -1.82 0.41 12.17
CA PHE A 57 -2.47 1.59 11.59
C PHE A 57 -3.97 1.34 11.51
N ASP A 58 -4.71 1.94 12.41
CA ASP A 58 -6.17 2.00 12.40
C ASP A 58 -6.63 3.45 12.63
N SER A 59 -6.92 4.15 11.54
CA SER A 59 -7.34 5.56 11.59
C SER A 59 -8.69 5.74 12.30
N THR A 60 -9.56 4.73 12.29
CA THR A 60 -10.86 4.80 12.97
C THR A 60 -10.73 4.68 14.48
N ALA A 61 -9.73 3.96 14.95
CA ALA A 61 -9.40 3.82 16.38
C ALA A 61 -8.36 4.85 16.86
N GLY A 62 -7.89 5.75 15.99
CA GLY A 62 -6.85 6.73 16.33
C GLY A 62 -5.45 6.11 16.51
N LEU A 63 -5.24 4.87 16.09
CA LEU A 63 -3.96 4.17 16.20
C LEU A 63 -3.12 4.47 14.95
N ILE A 64 -2.29 5.48 15.06
CA ILE A 64 -1.50 6.02 13.94
C ILE A 64 -0.01 5.71 14.17
N PRO A 65 0.74 5.24 13.15
CA PRO A 65 2.19 5.09 13.23
C PRO A 65 2.88 6.38 13.69
N THR A 66 3.83 6.22 14.58
CA THR A 66 4.62 7.36 15.11
C THR A 66 5.69 7.80 14.13
N SER A 67 6.32 8.95 14.39
CA SER A 67 7.46 9.41 13.59
C SER A 67 8.59 8.39 13.57
N SER A 68 8.86 7.74 14.70
CA SER A 68 9.90 6.70 14.79
C SER A 68 9.57 5.44 13.99
N ASP A 69 8.29 5.12 13.81
CA ASP A 69 7.87 4.02 12.92
C ASP A 69 8.21 4.27 11.46
N LEU A 70 8.35 5.53 11.09
CA LEU A 70 8.65 5.98 9.74
C LEU A 70 10.14 6.29 9.51
N ASP A 71 11.00 6.06 10.51
CA ASP A 71 12.42 6.40 10.38
C ASP A 71 13.14 5.49 9.38
N GLY A 72 13.92 6.13 8.52
CA GLY A 72 14.75 5.47 7.50
C GLY A 72 13.95 4.83 6.35
N ILE A 73 12.62 4.99 6.28
CA ILE A 73 11.86 4.47 5.13
C ILE A 73 12.25 5.19 3.85
N THR A 74 12.34 4.41 2.77
CA THR A 74 12.66 4.89 1.42
C THR A 74 11.52 4.63 0.42
N HIS A 75 10.69 3.63 0.69
CA HIS A 75 9.59 3.22 -0.19
C HIS A 75 8.31 3.05 0.62
N VAL A 76 7.21 3.56 0.12
CA VAL A 76 5.88 3.43 0.73
C VAL A 76 4.89 2.88 -0.28
N LEU A 77 4.18 1.82 0.10
CA LEU A 77 3.02 1.34 -0.63
C LEU A 77 1.78 1.47 0.26
N SER A 78 0.78 2.24 -0.19
CA SER A 78 -0.55 2.24 0.42
C SER A 78 -1.50 1.33 -0.34
N THR A 79 -2.14 0.42 0.39
CA THR A 79 -3.25 -0.40 -0.10
C THR A 79 -4.56 -0.08 0.62
N ILE A 80 -4.53 0.94 1.50
CA ILE A 80 -5.67 1.34 2.31
C ILE A 80 -6.64 2.14 1.43
N PRO A 81 -7.94 1.75 1.37
CA PRO A 81 -8.91 2.48 0.59
C PRO A 81 -9.26 3.84 1.25
N PRO A 82 -9.74 4.80 0.45
CA PRO A 82 -10.33 6.02 0.99
C PRO A 82 -11.52 5.72 1.90
N THR A 83 -11.79 6.62 2.83
CA THR A 83 -12.98 6.58 3.69
C THR A 83 -14.26 6.78 2.87
N ALA A 84 -15.43 6.62 3.52
CA ALA A 84 -16.71 6.88 2.87
C ALA A 84 -16.86 8.34 2.42
N GLU A 85 -16.22 9.25 3.14
CA GLU A 85 -16.18 10.70 2.87
C GLU A 85 -15.17 11.09 1.78
N GLY A 86 -14.40 10.12 1.25
CA GLY A 86 -13.41 10.34 0.19
C GLY A 86 -12.02 10.77 0.65
N HIS A 87 -11.74 10.71 1.95
CA HIS A 87 -10.41 11.03 2.49
C HIS A 87 -9.49 9.81 2.44
N ASP A 88 -8.25 10.01 2.01
CA ASP A 88 -7.21 9.00 2.11
C ASP A 88 -6.63 8.99 3.53
N PRO A 89 -6.78 7.87 4.30
CA PRO A 89 -6.30 7.82 5.68
C PRO A 89 -4.78 8.00 5.81
N VAL A 90 -4.01 7.52 4.84
CA VAL A 90 -2.55 7.65 4.85
C VAL A 90 -2.16 9.11 4.66
N LEU A 91 -2.71 9.78 3.66
CA LEU A 91 -2.42 11.20 3.41
C LEU A 91 -2.90 12.07 4.57
N THR A 92 -4.08 11.79 5.12
CA THR A 92 -4.66 12.56 6.23
C THR A 92 -3.79 12.50 7.47
N HIS A 93 -3.31 11.31 7.85
CA HIS A 93 -2.62 11.12 9.13
C HIS A 93 -1.09 11.12 9.02
N LEU A 94 -0.53 10.69 7.89
CA LEU A 94 0.92 10.53 7.71
C LEU A 94 1.50 11.45 6.63
N GLY A 95 0.67 12.09 5.81
CA GLY A 95 1.12 12.85 4.64
C GLY A 95 2.18 13.90 4.96
N SER A 96 2.00 14.68 6.01
CA SER A 96 2.99 15.69 6.43
C SER A 96 4.30 15.09 6.92
N GLN A 97 4.26 13.92 7.57
CA GLN A 97 5.45 13.21 8.02
C GLN A 97 6.19 12.55 6.86
N LEU A 98 5.46 11.92 5.94
CA LEU A 98 6.02 11.29 4.75
C LEU A 98 6.69 12.33 3.83
N LYS A 99 6.08 13.50 3.66
CA LYS A 99 6.62 14.60 2.85
C LYS A 99 7.96 15.12 3.36
N LYS A 100 8.24 15.01 4.65
CA LYS A 100 9.52 15.43 5.25
C LYS A 100 10.64 14.41 5.08
N ARG A 101 10.37 13.23 4.49
CA ARG A 101 11.34 12.14 4.33
C ARG A 101 11.85 12.07 2.90
N SER A 102 13.09 11.58 2.74
CA SER A 102 13.70 11.35 1.43
C SER A 102 13.19 10.03 0.83
N LEU A 103 11.91 10.02 0.42
CA LEU A 103 11.33 8.83 -0.20
C LEU A 103 11.81 8.70 -1.65
N THR A 104 12.26 7.50 -1.99
CA THR A 104 12.65 7.14 -3.36
C THR A 104 11.43 6.77 -4.21
N TRP A 105 10.42 6.17 -3.56
CA TRP A 105 9.21 5.73 -4.26
C TRP A 105 7.99 5.73 -3.34
N VAL A 106 6.86 6.14 -3.92
CA VAL A 106 5.54 6.07 -3.26
C VAL A 106 4.55 5.47 -4.25
N GLY A 107 3.84 4.44 -3.81
CA GLY A 107 2.80 3.77 -4.59
C GLY A 107 1.46 3.74 -3.86
N TYR A 108 0.40 3.79 -4.65
CA TYR A 108 -0.97 3.62 -4.19
C TYR A 108 -1.66 2.53 -5.01
N LEU A 109 -2.21 1.53 -4.33
CA LEU A 109 -2.96 0.47 -5.00
C LEU A 109 -4.41 0.90 -5.16
N SER A 110 -4.77 1.29 -6.38
CA SER A 110 -6.12 1.65 -6.77
C SER A 110 -7.00 0.41 -6.98
N THR A 111 -8.04 0.52 -7.76
CA THR A 111 -8.96 -0.57 -8.12
C THR A 111 -9.26 -0.53 -9.61
N THR A 112 -9.42 -1.70 -10.22
CA THR A 112 -9.90 -1.81 -11.61
C THR A 112 -11.31 -1.26 -11.80
N GLY A 113 -12.08 -1.14 -10.71
CA GLY A 113 -13.41 -0.52 -10.73
C GLY A 113 -13.43 0.95 -11.19
N VAL A 114 -12.26 1.62 -11.27
CA VAL A 114 -12.16 2.98 -11.82
C VAL A 114 -12.54 3.04 -13.31
N TYR A 115 -12.41 1.93 -14.04
CA TYR A 115 -12.79 1.86 -15.47
C TYR A 115 -14.29 1.60 -15.68
N GLY A 116 -15.06 1.31 -14.62
CA GLY A 116 -16.48 0.97 -14.69
C GLY A 116 -16.73 -0.43 -15.26
N ASP A 117 -17.97 -0.71 -15.61
CA ASP A 117 -18.35 -1.97 -16.26
C ASP A 117 -17.98 -1.95 -17.75
N GLN A 118 -17.05 -2.78 -18.11
CA GLN A 118 -16.55 -2.95 -19.48
C GLN A 118 -17.08 -4.23 -20.14
N GLN A 119 -18.09 -4.88 -19.55
CA GLN A 119 -18.73 -6.09 -20.09
C GLN A 119 -17.72 -7.21 -20.42
N GLY A 120 -16.70 -7.37 -19.58
CA GLY A 120 -15.64 -8.35 -19.75
C GLY A 120 -14.51 -7.98 -20.72
N ARG A 121 -14.53 -6.79 -21.30
CA ARG A 121 -13.43 -6.29 -22.14
C ARG A 121 -12.17 -6.05 -21.28
N TRP A 122 -11.03 -6.35 -21.85
CA TRP A 122 -9.75 -5.98 -21.26
C TRP A 122 -9.61 -4.45 -21.19
N VAL A 123 -8.98 -3.98 -20.12
CA VAL A 123 -8.64 -2.57 -19.91
C VAL A 123 -7.16 -2.41 -19.62
N SER A 124 -6.64 -1.27 -19.99
CA SER A 124 -5.26 -0.85 -19.71
C SER A 124 -5.26 0.52 -19.00
N GLU A 125 -4.09 0.98 -18.59
CA GLU A 125 -3.90 2.30 -18.00
C GLU A 125 -4.24 3.46 -18.94
N ASP A 126 -4.29 3.21 -20.25
CA ASP A 126 -4.65 4.22 -21.26
C ASP A 126 -6.16 4.34 -21.46
N ASP A 127 -6.95 3.39 -20.93
CA ASP A 127 -8.40 3.46 -21.01
C ASP A 127 -8.95 4.58 -20.09
N PRO A 128 -9.99 5.31 -20.51
CA PRO A 128 -10.55 6.38 -19.69
C PRO A 128 -11.21 5.85 -18.44
N ALA A 129 -11.00 6.52 -17.31
CA ALA A 129 -11.69 6.22 -16.07
C ALA A 129 -13.17 6.60 -16.17
N ASN A 130 -14.04 5.66 -15.87
CA ASN A 130 -15.52 5.85 -15.86
C ASN A 130 -16.15 5.06 -14.71
N PRO A 131 -15.82 5.38 -13.45
CA PRO A 131 -16.27 4.60 -12.29
C PRO A 131 -17.78 4.71 -12.08
N GLY A 132 -18.48 3.58 -12.15
CA GLY A 132 -19.92 3.48 -11.91
C GLY A 132 -20.31 3.35 -10.44
N GLN A 133 -19.39 2.99 -9.57
CA GLN A 133 -19.64 2.74 -8.14
C GLN A 133 -19.04 3.84 -7.27
N PRO A 134 -19.74 4.33 -6.21
CA PRO A 134 -19.21 5.35 -5.30
C PRO A 134 -17.83 4.99 -4.70
N ARG A 135 -17.61 3.71 -4.39
CA ARG A 135 -16.32 3.22 -3.91
C ARG A 135 -15.19 3.41 -4.94
N SER A 136 -15.48 3.22 -6.20
CA SER A 136 -14.51 3.39 -7.28
C SER A 136 -14.28 4.85 -7.63
N GLN A 137 -15.30 5.71 -7.47
CA GLN A 137 -15.21 7.15 -7.68
C GLN A 137 -14.26 7.84 -6.67
N ARG A 138 -14.09 7.26 -5.49
CA ARG A 138 -13.19 7.76 -4.44
C ARG A 138 -11.72 7.33 -4.60
N ARG A 139 -11.42 6.52 -5.61
CA ARG A 139 -10.06 6.03 -5.91
C ARG A 139 -9.40 6.91 -6.94
#